data_68cd8c771ab7e1ea36ec26807c90a019
#
_entry.id   68cd8c771ab7e1ea36ec26807c90a019
#
_cell.length_a   1.000
_cell.length_b   1.000
_cell.length_c   1.000
_cell.angle_alpha   90.00
_cell.angle_beta   90.00
_cell.angle_gamma   90.00
#
_symmetry.space_group_name_H-M   'P 1'
#
loop_
_entity.id
_entity.type
_entity.pdbx_description
1 polymer ?
#
loop_
_entity_poly.entity_id
_entity_poly.type
_entity_poly.pdbx_seq_one_letter_code
_entity_poly.pdbx_strand_id
1 'polypeptide(L)'
;SQTDQNAFLITALLNASVVLEDENIKEIAFKKFKILKEQMSDKIFHCYQSEEIDVFLEDYVFFSKLLLNLYEIDEKKEYLDEASKIMVEAWNMFYDDKSKLLQKNPIKINDLFVSPVDLNDNNIPNGNSVYLMQINKLYYMTNDKHWSEKSRILQQSFHQILNSNFSQMFSFVKALDMYHETISFTFYGDNKEIKNYLLKNYFDRAIFIYNTENNSDSG
;
A
#
# COMPACT_ATOMS: atom_id res chain seq x y z
N SER A 1 -15.33 2.54 -13.85
CA SER A 1 -14.71 2.94 -12.58
C SER A 1 -13.23 2.60 -12.62
N GLN A 2 -12.38 3.42 -12.03
CA GLN A 2 -10.93 3.25 -12.01
C GLN A 2 -10.51 2.60 -10.71
N THR A 3 -9.58 1.65 -10.76
CA THR A 3 -9.15 0.87 -9.61
C THR A 3 -8.43 1.72 -8.57
N ASP A 4 -7.48 2.56 -9.00
CA ASP A 4 -6.72 3.46 -8.14
C ASP A 4 -7.63 4.41 -7.33
N GLN A 5 -8.58 5.08 -8.01
CA GLN A 5 -9.50 6.01 -7.37
C GLN A 5 -10.47 5.33 -6.41
N ASN A 6 -10.99 4.15 -6.77
CA ASN A 6 -11.85 3.38 -5.88
C ASN A 6 -11.08 2.88 -4.65
N ALA A 7 -9.88 2.34 -4.84
CA ALA A 7 -9.03 1.89 -3.73
C ALA A 7 -8.70 3.06 -2.78
N PHE A 8 -8.38 4.23 -3.33
CA PHE A 8 -8.10 5.44 -2.55
C PHE A 8 -9.33 5.91 -1.75
N LEU A 9 -10.51 5.95 -2.40
CA LEU A 9 -11.77 6.31 -1.75
C LEU A 9 -12.14 5.33 -0.62
N ILE A 10 -12.06 4.03 -0.89
CA ILE A 10 -12.38 3.00 0.12
C ILE A 10 -11.40 3.10 1.31
N THR A 11 -10.11 3.32 1.04
CA THR A 11 -9.11 3.56 2.09
C THR A 11 -9.51 4.77 2.95
N ALA A 12 -9.94 5.88 2.34
CA ALA A 12 -10.37 7.07 3.08
C ALA A 12 -11.63 6.79 3.94
N LEU A 13 -12.59 6.02 3.43
CA LEU A 13 -13.77 5.61 4.18
C LEU A 13 -13.39 4.72 5.38
N LEU A 14 -12.47 3.76 5.20
CA LEU A 14 -11.97 2.93 6.29
C LEU A 14 -11.29 3.78 7.37
N ASN A 15 -10.42 4.69 6.99
CA ASN A 15 -9.77 5.61 7.94
C ASN A 15 -10.80 6.46 8.68
N ALA A 16 -11.77 7.02 7.97
CA ALA A 16 -12.85 7.81 8.58
C ALA A 16 -13.66 6.96 9.58
N SER A 17 -14.00 5.71 9.24
CA SER A 17 -14.77 4.83 10.11
C SER A 17 -14.05 4.53 11.43
N VAL A 18 -12.73 4.39 11.39
CA VAL A 18 -11.90 4.16 12.58
C VAL A 18 -11.84 5.41 13.46
N VAL A 19 -11.55 6.57 12.87
CA VAL A 19 -11.40 7.82 13.63
C VAL A 19 -12.72 8.31 14.22
N LEU A 20 -13.81 8.18 13.45
CA LEU A 20 -15.16 8.61 13.88
C LEU A 20 -15.90 7.54 14.67
N GLU A 21 -15.37 6.31 14.77
CA GLU A 21 -16.04 5.14 15.38
C GLU A 21 -17.44 4.89 14.77
N ASP A 22 -17.56 5.06 13.43
CA ASP A 22 -18.82 4.95 12.71
C ASP A 22 -18.88 3.63 11.92
N GLU A 23 -19.66 2.68 12.43
CA GLU A 23 -19.87 1.37 11.80
C GLU A 23 -20.61 1.47 10.46
N ASN A 24 -21.47 2.49 10.22
CA ASN A 24 -22.14 2.65 8.93
C ASN A 24 -21.13 2.99 7.83
N ILE A 25 -20.17 3.89 8.12
CA ILE A 25 -19.09 4.22 7.18
C ILE A 25 -18.26 2.97 6.89
N LYS A 26 -17.96 2.17 7.92
CA LYS A 26 -17.23 0.92 7.79
C LYS A 26 -17.96 -0.08 6.89
N GLU A 27 -19.26 -0.29 7.11
CA GLU A 27 -20.09 -1.18 6.27
C GLU A 27 -20.09 -0.71 4.79
N ILE A 28 -20.21 0.60 4.56
CA ILE A 28 -20.13 1.17 3.21
C ILE A 28 -18.77 0.87 2.58
N ALA A 29 -17.67 1.03 3.32
CA ALA A 29 -16.32 0.75 2.83
C ALA A 29 -16.16 -0.74 2.44
N PHE A 30 -16.57 -1.66 3.29
CA PHE A 30 -16.52 -3.11 3.00
C PHE A 30 -17.41 -3.50 1.81
N LYS A 31 -18.61 -2.94 1.70
CA LYS A 31 -19.49 -3.16 0.55
C LYS A 31 -18.84 -2.69 -0.76
N LYS A 32 -18.20 -1.51 -0.75
CA LYS A 32 -17.48 -0.98 -1.91
C LYS A 32 -16.26 -1.83 -2.24
N PHE A 33 -15.51 -2.28 -1.25
CA PHE A 33 -14.39 -3.20 -1.45
C PHE A 33 -14.83 -4.51 -2.10
N LYS A 34 -15.93 -5.11 -1.62
CA LYS A 34 -16.47 -6.34 -2.21
C LYS A 34 -16.80 -6.16 -3.69
N ILE A 35 -17.48 -5.06 -4.06
CA ILE A 35 -17.80 -4.75 -5.44
C ILE A 35 -16.51 -4.59 -6.28
N LEU A 36 -15.51 -3.88 -5.78
CA LEU A 36 -14.24 -3.70 -6.46
C LEU A 36 -13.54 -5.05 -6.70
N LYS A 37 -13.50 -5.93 -5.70
CA LYS A 37 -12.92 -7.28 -5.80
C LYS A 37 -13.66 -8.15 -6.82
N GLU A 38 -14.97 -8.15 -6.81
CA GLU A 38 -15.81 -8.90 -7.77
C GLU A 38 -15.54 -8.42 -9.20
N GLN A 39 -15.34 -7.11 -9.41
CA GLN A 39 -15.00 -6.55 -10.70
C GLN A 39 -13.60 -6.94 -11.17
N MET A 40 -12.63 -7.02 -10.25
CA MET A 40 -11.24 -7.37 -10.57
C MET A 40 -11.08 -8.84 -10.94
N SER A 41 -11.94 -9.73 -10.41
CA SER A 41 -11.78 -11.18 -10.58
C SER A 41 -10.35 -11.62 -10.19
N ASP A 42 -9.52 -12.03 -11.16
CA ASP A 42 -8.16 -12.52 -10.92
C ASP A 42 -7.06 -11.54 -11.36
N LYS A 43 -7.43 -10.36 -11.89
CA LYS A 43 -6.47 -9.39 -12.44
C LYS A 43 -6.79 -7.97 -12.03
N ILE A 44 -5.74 -7.20 -11.75
CA ILE A 44 -5.84 -5.75 -11.60
C ILE A 44 -6.02 -5.14 -12.99
N PHE A 45 -6.93 -4.16 -13.10
CA PHE A 45 -7.19 -3.37 -14.29
C PHE A 45 -7.29 -1.89 -13.90
N HIS A 46 -7.06 -0.99 -14.83
CA HIS A 46 -7.29 0.43 -14.58
C HIS A 46 -8.77 0.79 -14.67
N CYS A 47 -9.42 0.47 -15.78
CA CYS A 47 -10.83 0.74 -16.00
C CYS A 47 -11.63 -0.56 -16.17
N TYR A 48 -12.69 -0.72 -15.38
CA TYR A 48 -13.65 -1.82 -15.53
C TYR A 48 -14.37 -1.74 -16.88
N GLN A 49 -14.41 -2.86 -17.60
CA GLN A 49 -15.01 -3.00 -18.94
C GLN A 49 -14.28 -2.24 -20.08
N SER A 50 -13.03 -1.84 -19.88
CA SER A 50 -12.19 -1.39 -20.98
C SER A 50 -11.72 -2.60 -21.80
N GLU A 51 -11.75 -2.49 -23.13
CA GLU A 51 -11.19 -3.50 -24.03
C GLU A 51 -9.65 -3.46 -24.01
N GLU A 52 -9.08 -2.32 -23.71
CA GLU A 52 -7.65 -2.12 -23.50
C GLU A 52 -7.29 -2.36 -22.04
N ILE A 53 -6.40 -3.34 -21.80
CA ILE A 53 -5.91 -3.68 -20.46
C ILE A 53 -4.74 -2.75 -20.14
N ASP A 54 -5.00 -1.47 -20.06
CA ASP A 54 -4.04 -0.55 -19.48
C ASP A 54 -4.09 -0.68 -17.96
N VAL A 55 -2.96 -1.00 -17.37
CA VAL A 55 -2.76 -0.96 -15.93
C VAL A 55 -1.65 0.03 -15.63
N PHE A 56 -1.76 0.74 -14.53
CA PHE A 56 -0.76 1.69 -14.07
C PHE A 56 -0.21 1.26 -12.72
N LEU A 57 0.95 1.76 -12.37
CA LEU A 57 1.57 1.54 -11.07
C LEU A 57 0.61 1.92 -9.93
N GLU A 58 -0.14 3.01 -10.10
CA GLU A 58 -1.11 3.53 -9.14
C GLU A 58 -2.20 2.51 -8.80
N ASP A 59 -2.66 1.71 -9.77
CA ASP A 59 -3.68 0.67 -9.53
C ASP A 59 -3.19 -0.37 -8.52
N TYR A 60 -1.93 -0.80 -8.66
CA TYR A 60 -1.31 -1.79 -7.79
C TYR A 60 -1.04 -1.23 -6.39
N VAL A 61 -0.43 -0.05 -6.31
CA VAL A 61 0.01 0.48 -5.02
C VAL A 61 -1.14 0.99 -4.15
N PHE A 62 -2.18 1.59 -4.75
CA PHE A 62 -3.36 2.01 -3.97
C PHE A 62 -4.22 0.83 -3.57
N PHE A 63 -4.32 -0.20 -4.43
CA PHE A 63 -5.05 -1.41 -4.05
C PHE A 63 -4.31 -2.19 -2.94
N SER A 64 -2.98 -2.31 -3.01
CA SER A 64 -2.17 -2.87 -1.92
C SER A 64 -2.33 -2.07 -0.62
N LYS A 65 -2.35 -0.73 -0.70
CA LYS A 65 -2.60 0.13 0.47
C LYS A 65 -3.96 -0.17 1.11
N LEU A 66 -4.99 -0.33 0.29
CA LEU A 66 -6.33 -0.71 0.76
C LEU A 66 -6.30 -2.05 1.49
N LEU A 67 -5.63 -3.06 0.92
CA LEU A 67 -5.52 -4.39 1.53
C LEU A 67 -4.78 -4.35 2.88
N LEU A 68 -3.68 -3.60 2.98
CA LEU A 68 -2.98 -3.45 4.25
C LEU A 68 -3.81 -2.74 5.31
N ASN A 69 -4.61 -1.73 4.92
CA ASN A 69 -5.54 -1.09 5.83
C ASN A 69 -6.66 -2.04 6.29
N LEU A 70 -7.17 -2.88 5.38
CA LEU A 70 -8.14 -3.92 5.73
C LEU A 70 -7.54 -4.94 6.70
N TYR A 71 -6.28 -5.36 6.49
CA TYR A 71 -5.58 -6.23 7.44
C TYR A 71 -5.47 -5.59 8.83
N GLU A 72 -5.10 -4.31 8.91
CA GLU A 72 -4.97 -3.60 10.18
C GLU A 72 -6.32 -3.47 10.94
N ILE A 73 -7.45 -3.41 10.21
CA ILE A 73 -8.80 -3.26 10.81
C ILE A 73 -9.46 -4.62 11.10
N ASP A 74 -9.38 -5.55 10.16
CA ASP A 74 -10.14 -6.82 10.16
C ASP A 74 -9.30 -8.05 10.54
N GLU A 75 -7.98 -7.88 10.70
CA GLU A 75 -7.00 -8.88 11.16
C GLU A 75 -6.85 -10.11 10.24
N LYS A 76 -7.51 -10.13 9.09
CA LYS A 76 -7.48 -11.27 8.19
C LYS A 76 -6.17 -11.32 7.42
N LYS A 77 -5.39 -12.36 7.69
CA LYS A 77 -4.10 -12.59 7.04
C LYS A 77 -4.17 -12.62 5.52
N GLU A 78 -5.31 -13.02 4.96
CA GLU A 78 -5.51 -13.05 3.51
C GLU A 78 -5.26 -11.70 2.83
N TYR A 79 -5.57 -10.58 3.49
CA TYR A 79 -5.30 -9.25 2.96
C TYR A 79 -3.80 -8.94 2.92
N LEU A 80 -3.05 -9.36 3.94
CA LEU A 80 -1.59 -9.20 4.00
C LEU A 80 -0.90 -10.05 2.91
N ASP A 81 -1.33 -11.29 2.76
CA ASP A 81 -0.77 -12.23 1.77
C ASP A 81 -1.06 -11.74 0.34
N GLU A 82 -2.27 -11.23 0.08
CA GLU A 82 -2.64 -10.66 -1.21
C GLU A 82 -1.88 -9.35 -1.50
N ALA A 83 -1.74 -8.46 -0.52
CA ALA A 83 -0.96 -7.24 -0.66
C ALA A 83 0.49 -7.55 -1.02
N SER A 84 1.10 -8.53 -0.33
CA SER A 84 2.47 -8.98 -0.61
C SER A 84 2.62 -9.48 -2.04
N LYS A 85 1.69 -10.31 -2.53
CA LYS A 85 1.67 -10.82 -3.89
C LYS A 85 1.59 -9.68 -4.92
N ILE A 86 0.66 -8.75 -4.73
CA ILE A 86 0.46 -7.60 -5.61
C ILE A 86 1.71 -6.73 -5.68
N MET A 87 2.38 -6.50 -4.56
CA MET A 87 3.61 -5.69 -4.54
C MET A 87 4.79 -6.38 -5.22
N VAL A 88 4.87 -7.71 -5.19
CA VAL A 88 5.83 -8.48 -6.01
C VAL A 88 5.51 -8.36 -7.49
N GLU A 89 4.25 -8.49 -7.87
CA GLU A 89 3.80 -8.33 -9.27
C GLU A 89 4.09 -6.92 -9.78
N ALA A 90 3.81 -5.89 -8.99
CA ALA A 90 4.12 -4.50 -9.33
C ALA A 90 5.61 -4.29 -9.58
N TRP A 91 6.48 -4.83 -8.72
CA TRP A 91 7.93 -4.76 -8.94
C TRP A 91 8.33 -5.40 -10.28
N ASN A 92 7.85 -6.61 -10.56
CA ASN A 92 8.21 -7.33 -11.77
C ASN A 92 7.69 -6.65 -13.05
N MET A 93 6.61 -5.89 -12.94
CA MET A 93 5.96 -5.25 -14.09
C MET A 93 6.49 -3.84 -14.36
N PHE A 94 6.81 -3.07 -13.33
CA PHE A 94 7.07 -1.64 -13.45
C PHE A 94 8.51 -1.22 -13.11
N TYR A 95 9.31 -2.08 -12.44
CA TYR A 95 10.66 -1.70 -12.04
C TYR A 95 11.63 -1.67 -13.22
N ASP A 96 12.25 -0.50 -13.45
CA ASP A 96 13.28 -0.30 -14.45
C ASP A 96 14.67 -0.34 -13.83
N ASP A 97 15.49 -1.28 -14.25
CA ASP A 97 16.84 -1.47 -13.70
C ASP A 97 17.80 -0.32 -14.06
N LYS A 98 17.51 0.48 -15.09
CA LYS A 98 18.35 1.62 -15.49
C LYS A 98 18.13 2.81 -14.56
N SER A 99 16.88 3.20 -14.34
CA SER A 99 16.53 4.30 -13.44
C SER A 99 16.52 3.89 -11.97
N LYS A 100 16.44 2.57 -11.68
CA LYS A 100 16.21 2.02 -10.33
C LYS A 100 14.91 2.50 -9.67
N LEU A 101 13.92 2.84 -10.47
CA LEU A 101 12.61 3.34 -10.08
C LEU A 101 11.52 2.54 -10.79
N LEU A 102 10.26 2.71 -10.36
CA LEU A 102 9.13 2.10 -11.03
C LEU A 102 8.57 3.09 -12.07
N GLN A 103 8.36 2.61 -13.28
CA GLN A 103 7.71 3.34 -14.35
C GLN A 103 6.20 3.38 -14.11
N LYS A 104 5.54 4.39 -14.67
CA LYS A 104 4.07 4.49 -14.59
C LYS A 104 3.37 3.37 -15.33
N ASN A 105 3.90 3.00 -16.50
CA ASN A 105 3.37 1.95 -17.37
C ASN A 105 4.22 0.69 -17.30
N PRO A 106 3.64 -0.52 -17.58
CA PRO A 106 4.40 -1.77 -17.63
C PRO A 106 5.57 -1.69 -18.63
N ILE A 107 6.75 -2.18 -18.22
CA ILE A 107 7.99 -2.13 -19.03
C ILE A 107 7.87 -2.85 -20.37
N LYS A 108 6.98 -3.84 -20.48
CA LYS A 108 6.80 -4.66 -21.69
C LYS A 108 5.97 -4.00 -22.79
N ILE A 109 5.40 -2.84 -22.56
CA ILE A 109 4.66 -2.07 -23.59
C ILE A 109 5.69 -1.30 -24.41
N ASN A 110 6.19 -1.94 -25.48
CA ASN A 110 7.27 -1.42 -26.35
C ASN A 110 6.89 -0.22 -27.23
N ASP A 111 5.66 0.30 -27.14
CA ASP A 111 5.15 1.36 -28.01
C ASP A 111 5.41 2.79 -27.52
N LEU A 112 5.95 2.96 -26.30
CA LEU A 112 6.23 4.27 -25.76
C LEU A 112 7.72 4.62 -25.95
N PHE A 113 8.00 5.69 -26.70
CA PHE A 113 9.33 6.26 -26.86
C PHE A 113 9.96 6.71 -25.54
N VAL A 114 9.14 7.01 -24.54
CA VAL A 114 9.53 7.38 -23.17
C VAL A 114 8.55 6.76 -22.20
N SER A 115 9.04 5.95 -21.26
CA SER A 115 8.27 5.46 -20.13
C SER A 115 8.42 6.44 -18.98
N PRO A 116 7.39 7.23 -18.63
CA PRO A 116 7.53 8.25 -17.61
C PRO A 116 7.66 7.61 -16.22
N VAL A 117 8.63 8.10 -15.45
CA VAL A 117 8.70 7.89 -14.01
C VAL A 117 8.11 9.12 -13.36
N ASP A 118 6.98 8.96 -12.66
CA ASP A 118 6.37 10.04 -11.91
C ASP A 118 6.86 10.01 -10.47
N LEU A 119 7.48 11.12 -10.04
CA LEU A 119 8.03 11.29 -8.69
C LEU A 119 7.39 12.48 -7.97
N ASN A 120 6.56 13.24 -8.65
CA ASN A 120 5.94 14.42 -8.10
C ASN A 120 4.56 14.09 -7.52
N ASP A 121 4.31 14.61 -6.33
CA ASP A 121 2.97 14.63 -5.76
C ASP A 121 2.17 15.74 -6.44
N ASN A 122 1.15 15.35 -7.17
CA ASN A 122 0.19 16.28 -7.77
C ASN A 122 -1.06 16.36 -6.87
N ASN A 123 -2.23 15.91 -7.38
CA ASN A 123 -3.47 15.87 -6.59
C ASN A 123 -3.50 14.66 -5.62
N ILE A 124 -2.68 13.65 -5.90
CA ILE A 124 -2.53 12.43 -5.10
C ILE A 124 -1.04 12.10 -4.95
N PRO A 125 -0.66 11.32 -3.94
CA PRO A 125 0.70 10.81 -3.80
C PRO A 125 1.16 10.06 -5.05
N ASN A 126 2.41 10.24 -5.47
CA ASN A 126 2.96 9.52 -6.62
C ASN A 126 3.13 8.02 -6.34
N GLY A 127 3.01 7.20 -7.39
CA GLY A 127 3.05 5.73 -7.31
C GLY A 127 4.33 5.19 -6.68
N ASN A 128 5.49 5.75 -6.99
CA ASN A 128 6.77 5.32 -6.42
C ASN A 128 6.85 5.52 -4.90
N SER A 129 6.40 6.67 -4.41
CA SER A 129 6.37 6.96 -2.96
C SER A 129 5.38 6.07 -2.23
N VAL A 130 4.20 5.83 -2.82
CA VAL A 130 3.22 4.90 -2.24
C VAL A 130 3.77 3.47 -2.24
N TYR A 131 4.43 3.04 -3.32
CA TYR A 131 5.11 1.73 -3.36
C TYR A 131 6.09 1.60 -2.19
N LEU A 132 6.96 2.59 -2.00
CA LEU A 132 7.95 2.60 -0.91
C LEU A 132 7.27 2.51 0.46
N MET A 133 6.18 3.25 0.70
CA MET A 133 5.42 3.14 1.95
C MET A 133 4.88 1.73 2.19
N GLN A 134 4.30 1.09 1.16
CA GLN A 134 3.72 -0.24 1.32
C GLN A 134 4.77 -1.31 1.57
N ILE A 135 5.92 -1.30 0.87
CA ILE A 135 6.98 -2.28 1.14
C ILE A 135 7.64 -2.07 2.51
N ASN A 136 7.70 -0.82 3.02
CA ASN A 136 8.13 -0.56 4.38
C ASN A 136 7.15 -1.18 5.39
N LYS A 137 5.83 -1.01 5.21
CA LYS A 137 4.81 -1.69 6.02
C LYS A 137 4.95 -3.21 5.96
N LEU A 138 5.09 -3.77 4.76
CA LEU A 138 5.26 -5.21 4.55
C LEU A 138 6.51 -5.75 5.25
N TYR A 139 7.62 -5.01 5.24
CA TYR A 139 8.82 -5.39 5.97
C TYR A 139 8.54 -5.56 7.47
N TYR A 140 7.90 -4.58 8.10
CA TYR A 140 7.58 -4.65 9.53
C TYR A 140 6.55 -5.73 9.86
N MET A 141 5.54 -5.93 8.98
CA MET A 141 4.47 -6.91 9.21
C MET A 141 4.92 -8.36 9.00
N THR A 142 5.87 -8.60 8.08
CA THR A 142 6.29 -9.95 7.67
C THR A 142 7.70 -10.32 8.11
N ASN A 143 8.52 -9.34 8.49
CA ASN A 143 9.96 -9.49 8.76
C ASN A 143 10.74 -10.09 7.57
N ASP A 144 10.22 -9.96 6.35
CA ASP A 144 10.88 -10.45 5.15
C ASP A 144 11.88 -9.40 4.61
N LYS A 145 13.16 -9.76 4.65
CA LYS A 145 14.28 -8.90 4.22
C LYS A 145 14.19 -8.48 2.74
N HIS A 146 13.50 -9.24 1.92
CA HIS A 146 13.26 -8.90 0.52
C HIS A 146 12.65 -7.49 0.37
N TRP A 147 11.74 -7.10 1.26
CA TRP A 147 11.15 -5.75 1.25
C TRP A 147 12.14 -4.66 1.62
N SER A 148 12.98 -4.90 2.62
CA SER A 148 14.01 -3.92 3.02
C SER A 148 15.07 -3.71 1.94
N GLU A 149 15.42 -4.74 1.18
CA GLU A 149 16.35 -4.62 0.05
C GLU A 149 15.76 -3.73 -1.07
N LYS A 150 14.50 -3.96 -1.45
CA LYS A 150 13.80 -3.10 -2.43
C LYS A 150 13.66 -1.67 -1.93
N SER A 151 13.31 -1.50 -0.65
CA SER A 151 13.22 -0.18 -0.02
C SER A 151 14.55 0.58 -0.13
N ARG A 152 15.67 -0.07 0.17
CA ARG A 152 17.00 0.54 0.06
C ARG A 152 17.34 0.99 -1.36
N ILE A 153 17.01 0.17 -2.38
CA ILE A 153 17.23 0.52 -3.79
C ILE A 153 16.47 1.79 -4.14
N LEU A 154 15.16 1.85 -3.83
CA LEU A 154 14.33 3.01 -4.13
C LEU A 154 14.79 4.26 -3.39
N GLN A 155 15.09 4.15 -2.09
CA GLN A 155 15.57 5.29 -1.28
C GLN A 155 16.85 5.90 -1.86
N GLN A 156 17.80 5.08 -2.30
CA GLN A 156 19.05 5.56 -2.92
C GLN A 156 18.78 6.32 -4.23
N SER A 157 17.85 5.84 -5.05
CA SER A 157 17.49 6.50 -6.31
C SER A 157 16.74 7.81 -6.10
N PHE A 158 15.81 7.84 -5.17
CA PHE A 158 15.10 9.06 -4.80
C PHE A 158 16.03 10.12 -4.21
N HIS A 159 17.02 9.72 -3.40
CA HIS A 159 17.94 10.66 -2.76
C HIS A 159 18.70 11.51 -3.76
N GLN A 160 19.04 10.96 -4.92
CA GLN A 160 19.71 11.69 -5.99
C GLN A 160 18.84 12.80 -6.61
N ILE A 161 17.53 12.62 -6.58
CA ILE A 161 16.54 13.51 -7.21
C ILE A 161 15.96 14.52 -6.20
N LEU A 162 15.95 14.17 -4.92
CA LEU A 162 15.32 14.95 -3.86
C LEU A 162 15.81 16.40 -3.81
N ASN A 163 17.10 16.63 -3.99
CA ASN A 163 17.69 17.96 -3.93
C ASN A 163 17.17 18.93 -5.01
N SER A 164 16.69 18.40 -6.13
CA SER A 164 16.20 19.21 -7.25
C SER A 164 14.68 19.46 -7.20
N ASN A 165 13.92 18.66 -6.44
CA ASN A 165 12.46 18.70 -6.52
C ASN A 165 11.72 18.44 -5.18
N PHE A 166 12.39 18.77 -4.08
CA PHE A 166 11.89 18.50 -2.72
C PHE A 166 10.44 18.98 -2.48
N SER A 167 10.08 20.16 -2.99
CA SER A 167 8.75 20.75 -2.75
C SER A 167 7.58 19.98 -3.39
N GLN A 168 7.86 19.00 -4.23
CA GLN A 168 6.86 18.18 -4.91
C GLN A 168 6.95 16.70 -4.52
N MET A 169 7.72 16.36 -3.48
CA MET A 169 8.01 14.96 -3.09
C MET A 169 7.67 14.68 -1.62
N PHE A 170 6.60 15.28 -1.10
CA PHE A 170 6.22 15.12 0.32
C PHE A 170 5.86 13.68 0.68
N SER A 171 5.24 12.94 -0.25
CA SER A 171 4.91 11.53 -0.03
C SER A 171 6.17 10.67 0.11
N PHE A 172 7.24 11.01 -0.61
CA PHE A 172 8.53 10.34 -0.43
C PHE A 172 9.13 10.63 0.95
N VAL A 173 9.08 11.90 1.40
CA VAL A 173 9.54 12.26 2.75
C VAL A 173 8.76 11.47 3.81
N LYS A 174 7.44 11.35 3.65
CA LYS A 174 6.62 10.51 4.54
C LYS A 174 7.04 9.03 4.50
N ALA A 175 7.40 8.51 3.33
CA ALA A 175 7.88 7.13 3.19
C ALA A 175 9.22 6.89 3.89
N LEU A 176 10.12 7.89 3.88
CA LEU A 176 11.38 7.85 4.63
C LEU A 176 11.14 7.91 6.14
N ASP A 177 10.28 8.80 6.59
CA ASP A 177 9.88 8.93 7.98
C ASP A 177 9.34 7.61 8.52
N MET A 178 8.44 6.97 7.76
CA MET A 178 7.94 5.63 8.08
C MET A 178 9.03 4.57 8.20
N TYR A 179 10.09 4.65 7.43
CA TYR A 179 11.17 3.67 7.50
C TYR A 179 12.02 3.85 8.78
N HIS A 180 12.23 5.09 9.23
CA HIS A 180 13.12 5.41 10.34
C HIS A 180 12.42 5.54 11.69
N GLU A 181 11.19 6.02 11.71
CA GLU A 181 10.47 6.43 12.91
C GLU A 181 9.16 5.63 13.14
N THR A 182 9.00 4.49 12.46
CA THR A 182 7.77 3.70 12.58
C THR A 182 7.62 3.10 13.98
N ILE A 183 6.43 3.31 14.56
CA ILE A 183 5.98 2.59 15.75
C ILE A 183 5.19 1.37 15.27
N SER A 184 5.54 0.18 15.77
CA SER A 184 4.77 -1.04 15.52
C SER A 184 4.13 -1.56 16.81
N PHE A 185 2.85 -1.94 16.71
CA PHE A 185 2.13 -2.58 17.80
C PHE A 185 1.88 -4.04 17.41
N THR A 186 2.39 -4.96 18.21
CA THR A 186 2.16 -6.40 18.01
C THR A 186 1.14 -6.89 19.02
N PHE A 187 0.05 -7.46 18.54
CA PHE A 187 -1.03 -8.00 19.37
C PHE A 187 -0.89 -9.51 19.51
N TYR A 188 -1.03 -9.98 20.75
CA TYR A 188 -1.06 -11.38 21.12
C TYR A 188 -2.41 -11.65 21.79
N GLY A 189 -3.27 -12.43 21.15
CA GLY A 189 -4.61 -12.73 21.65
C GLY A 189 -5.62 -11.58 21.48
N ASP A 190 -6.79 -11.71 22.10
CA ASP A 190 -7.90 -10.78 21.97
C ASP A 190 -7.76 -9.61 22.96
N ASN A 191 -7.36 -8.46 22.47
CA ASN A 191 -7.23 -7.19 23.19
C ASN A 191 -8.06 -6.08 22.52
N LYS A 192 -9.31 -6.34 22.25
CA LYS A 192 -10.18 -5.48 21.42
C LYS A 192 -10.23 -4.02 21.87
N GLU A 193 -10.30 -3.75 23.17
CA GLU A 193 -10.36 -2.38 23.69
C GLU A 193 -9.08 -1.61 23.43
N ILE A 194 -7.91 -2.22 23.74
CA ILE A 194 -6.60 -1.61 23.50
C ILE A 194 -6.38 -1.40 22.01
N LYS A 195 -6.72 -2.41 21.19
CA LYS A 195 -6.62 -2.32 19.74
C LYS A 195 -7.44 -1.15 19.20
N ASN A 196 -8.72 -1.03 19.57
CA ASN A 196 -9.58 0.05 19.12
C ASN A 196 -9.03 1.42 19.52
N TYR A 197 -8.55 1.55 20.76
CA TYR A 197 -7.90 2.77 21.21
C TYR A 197 -6.67 3.13 20.38
N LEU A 198 -5.79 2.16 20.12
CA LEU A 198 -4.57 2.37 19.35
C LEU A 198 -4.88 2.67 17.88
N LEU A 199 -5.79 1.93 17.26
CA LEU A 199 -6.23 2.21 15.90
C LEU A 199 -6.77 3.63 15.77
N LYS A 200 -7.65 4.07 16.67
CA LYS A 200 -8.22 5.41 16.64
C LYS A 200 -7.16 6.52 16.72
N ASN A 201 -6.13 6.33 17.52
CA ASN A 201 -5.15 7.37 17.83
C ASN A 201 -3.89 7.33 16.95
N TYR A 202 -3.54 6.15 16.37
CA TYR A 202 -2.26 5.91 15.72
C TYR A 202 -2.36 5.30 14.33
N PHE A 203 -3.54 5.09 13.77
CA PHE A 203 -3.76 4.35 12.52
C PHE A 203 -2.86 4.79 11.34
N ASP A 204 -2.69 6.10 11.17
CA ASP A 204 -1.80 6.64 10.12
C ASP A 204 -0.32 6.76 10.54
N ARG A 205 0.02 6.46 11.80
CA ARG A 205 1.35 6.69 12.38
C ARG A 205 2.03 5.44 12.88
N ALA A 206 1.33 4.31 12.87
CA ALA A 206 1.83 3.05 13.39
C ALA A 206 1.51 1.91 12.42
N ILE A 207 2.16 0.79 12.65
CA ILE A 207 1.92 -0.47 11.97
C ILE A 207 1.33 -1.45 12.98
N PHE A 208 0.23 -2.12 12.60
CA PHE A 208 -0.47 -3.07 13.45
C PHE A 208 -0.18 -4.49 12.96
N ILE A 209 0.32 -5.33 13.85
CA ILE A 209 0.74 -6.71 13.57
C ILE A 209 -0.07 -7.64 14.47
N TYR A 210 -0.71 -8.63 13.86
CA TYR A 210 -1.52 -9.60 14.59
C TYR A 210 -0.84 -10.96 14.57
N ASN A 211 -0.45 -11.44 15.76
CA ASN A 211 0.15 -12.76 15.92
C ASN A 211 -0.93 -13.74 16.35
N THR A 212 -1.31 -14.63 15.42
CA THR A 212 -2.34 -15.66 15.66
C THR A 212 -1.77 -16.94 16.28
N GLU A 213 -0.46 -17.03 16.46
CA GLU A 213 0.14 -18.17 17.15
C GLU A 213 -0.14 -18.08 18.64
N ASN A 214 -1.11 -18.88 19.11
CA ASN A 214 -1.26 -19.17 20.52
C ASN A 214 0.08 -19.78 20.99
N ASN A 215 0.77 -19.12 21.91
CA ASN A 215 1.84 -19.73 22.70
C ASN A 215 1.29 -20.90 23.49
N SER A 216 1.14 -22.06 22.86
CA SER A 216 0.84 -23.34 23.51
C SER A 216 2.14 -24.09 23.81
N ASP A 217 3.24 -23.38 24.16
CA ASP A 217 4.47 -23.98 24.67
C ASP A 217 5.09 -23.08 25.74
N SER A 218 4.47 -23.12 26.92
CA SER A 218 5.14 -22.84 28.18
C SER A 218 4.57 -23.76 29.23
N GLY A 219 5.02 -25.02 29.16
CA GLY A 219 4.89 -26.00 30.22
C GLY A 219 6.29 -26.35 30.72
#